data_8fdb230932da01990eb1d15eccb8f444
#
_entry.id   8fdb230932da01990eb1d15eccb8f444
#
_cell.length_a   1.000
_cell.length_b   1.000
_cell.length_c   1.000
_cell.angle_alpha   90.00
_cell.angle_beta   90.00
_cell.angle_gamma   90.00
#
_symmetry.space_group_name_H-M   'P 1'
#
loop_
_entity.id
_entity.type
_entity.pdbx_description
1 polymer ?
#
loop_
_entity_poly.entity_id
_entity_poly.type
_entity_poly.pdbx_seq_one_letter_code
_entity_poly.pdbx_strand_id
1 'polypeptide(L)'
;LKEIGNIGHAMNFIDEHLHAGEDITEYFVRELHAMTVNGLEREGDKTPGAYRSHGVSIAQSTHLPPEFIHVPAYMQELVEFMNRADAPKYDLMKVALAHHRFGWIHPFGNGNGRTVRLLTYSLLIKYGFNVKTSGRVLNPTAVFCNDRERYYSMLAEADTGAVEGLEQWCLYVLTGISAELKKVDKLSNLHFLNSKILYPALEYSKGRGVINETESTILKRIISQRTVKVNDLKEVLPGLKSAQITYQIGKLVDRGLLQPVEMGSRIYTAGFSKSDLMRGVIHALRKEGFIPNF
;
A
#
# COMPACT_ATOMS: atom_id res chain seq x y z
N LEU A 1 4.94 -10.80 -12.17
CA LEU A 1 5.78 -9.58 -12.02
C LEU A 1 5.18 -8.38 -12.79
N LYS A 2 4.70 -8.57 -14.05
CA LYS A 2 4.13 -7.47 -14.86
C LYS A 2 2.87 -6.86 -14.24
N GLU A 3 1.98 -7.68 -13.71
CA GLU A 3 0.76 -7.21 -13.01
C GLU A 3 1.11 -6.31 -11.82
N ILE A 4 2.07 -6.70 -10.99
CA ILE A 4 2.56 -5.88 -9.86
C ILE A 4 3.14 -4.56 -10.37
N GLY A 5 3.89 -4.59 -11.46
CA GLY A 5 4.43 -3.39 -12.12
C GLY A 5 3.32 -2.45 -12.59
N ASN A 6 2.28 -2.99 -13.22
CA ASN A 6 1.12 -2.22 -13.68
C ASN A 6 0.41 -1.51 -12.52
N ILE A 7 0.18 -2.22 -11.41
CA ILE A 7 -0.41 -1.62 -10.20
C ILE A 7 0.49 -0.50 -9.65
N GLY A 8 1.80 -0.73 -9.60
CA GLY A 8 2.76 0.29 -9.17
C GLY A 8 2.72 1.55 -10.05
N HIS A 9 2.66 1.38 -11.37
CA HIS A 9 2.53 2.50 -12.31
C HIS A 9 1.21 3.25 -12.13
N ALA A 10 0.11 2.54 -11.98
CA ALA A 10 -1.20 3.16 -11.76
C ALA A 10 -1.24 3.93 -10.42
N MET A 11 -0.62 3.41 -9.36
CA MET A 11 -0.50 4.13 -8.08
C MET A 11 0.37 5.39 -8.21
N ASN A 12 1.47 5.35 -8.98
CA ASN A 12 2.27 6.54 -9.26
C ASN A 12 1.44 7.60 -10.00
N PHE A 13 0.71 7.18 -11.02
CA PHE A 13 -0.18 8.06 -11.77
C PHE A 13 -1.20 8.74 -10.85
N ILE A 14 -1.84 7.99 -9.95
CA ILE A 14 -2.78 8.56 -8.97
C ILE A 14 -2.08 9.59 -8.08
N ASP A 15 -0.90 9.25 -7.54
CA ASP A 15 -0.16 10.13 -6.63
C ASP A 15 0.29 11.45 -7.28
N GLU A 16 0.58 11.42 -8.58
CA GLU A 16 1.04 12.56 -9.35
C GLU A 16 -0.11 13.44 -9.85
N HIS A 17 -1.28 12.85 -10.17
CA HIS A 17 -2.35 13.52 -10.90
C HIS A 17 -3.64 13.72 -10.10
N LEU A 18 -3.72 13.26 -8.85
CA LEU A 18 -4.91 13.45 -8.03
C LEU A 18 -4.56 14.07 -6.67
N HIS A 19 -5.26 15.15 -6.32
CA HIS A 19 -5.12 15.87 -5.06
C HIS A 19 -6.42 15.90 -4.27
N ALA A 20 -6.33 16.26 -3.00
CA ALA A 20 -7.51 16.38 -2.15
C ALA A 20 -8.48 17.43 -2.72
N GLY A 21 -9.75 17.07 -2.77
CA GLY A 21 -10.82 17.93 -3.30
C GLY A 21 -11.00 17.87 -4.82
N GLU A 22 -10.08 17.27 -5.58
CA GLU A 22 -10.23 17.15 -7.04
C GLU A 22 -11.28 16.13 -7.44
N ASP A 23 -11.95 16.39 -8.56
CA ASP A 23 -12.98 15.50 -9.07
C ASP A 23 -12.41 14.28 -9.79
N ILE A 24 -13.01 13.12 -9.52
CA ILE A 24 -12.74 11.89 -10.26
C ILE A 24 -13.65 11.88 -11.49
N THR A 25 -13.06 11.72 -12.67
CA THR A 25 -13.79 11.64 -13.94
C THR A 25 -13.93 10.21 -14.43
N GLU A 26 -14.87 9.94 -15.32
CA GLU A 26 -14.94 8.65 -16.02
C GLU A 26 -13.66 8.34 -16.79
N TYR A 27 -13.06 9.36 -17.40
CA TYR A 27 -11.78 9.24 -18.10
C TYR A 27 -10.69 8.74 -17.14
N PHE A 28 -10.57 9.32 -15.96
CA PHE A 28 -9.61 8.88 -14.94
C PHE A 28 -9.81 7.41 -14.57
N VAL A 29 -11.06 6.97 -14.33
CA VAL A 29 -11.36 5.56 -14.00
C VAL A 29 -10.97 4.62 -15.14
N ARG A 30 -11.22 5.02 -16.39
CA ARG A 30 -10.87 4.26 -17.60
C ARG A 30 -9.37 4.17 -17.80
N GLU A 31 -8.60 5.23 -17.50
CA GLU A 31 -7.14 5.22 -17.51
C GLU A 31 -6.57 4.27 -16.45
N LEU A 32 -7.11 4.27 -15.24
CA LEU A 32 -6.72 3.30 -14.20
C LEU A 32 -6.92 1.86 -14.68
N HIS A 33 -8.05 1.58 -15.32
CA HIS A 33 -8.29 0.27 -15.90
C HIS A 33 -7.26 -0.06 -16.98
N ALA A 34 -7.05 0.83 -17.95
CA ALA A 34 -6.11 0.62 -19.05
C ALA A 34 -4.69 0.29 -18.54
N MET A 35 -4.21 1.05 -17.55
CA MET A 35 -2.91 0.78 -16.90
C MET A 35 -2.88 -0.60 -16.22
N THR A 36 -3.96 -0.96 -15.54
CA THR A 36 -4.06 -2.20 -14.76
C THR A 36 -3.93 -3.45 -15.62
N VAL A 37 -4.52 -3.44 -16.83
CA VAL A 37 -4.57 -4.59 -17.74
C VAL A 37 -3.50 -4.56 -18.82
N ASN A 38 -2.67 -3.51 -18.87
CA ASN A 38 -1.71 -3.28 -19.94
C ASN A 38 -0.76 -4.46 -20.18
N GLY A 39 -0.83 -5.03 -21.36
CA GLY A 39 0.04 -6.10 -21.85
C GLY A 39 0.01 -7.37 -21.00
N LEU A 40 -1.09 -7.65 -20.29
CA LEU A 40 -1.34 -8.92 -19.63
C LEU A 40 -2.08 -9.87 -20.58
N GLU A 41 -1.62 -11.12 -20.70
CA GLU A 41 -2.22 -12.12 -21.58
C GLU A 41 -3.49 -12.73 -20.96
N ARG A 42 -3.38 -13.33 -19.77
CA ARG A 42 -4.49 -14.01 -19.09
C ARG A 42 -5.40 -13.06 -18.33
N GLU A 43 -4.78 -12.11 -17.62
CA GLU A 43 -5.46 -11.16 -16.72
C GLU A 43 -5.68 -9.79 -17.41
N GLY A 44 -5.46 -9.74 -18.71
CA GLY A 44 -5.64 -8.55 -19.54
C GLY A 44 -7.10 -8.35 -19.98
N ASP A 45 -7.35 -7.24 -20.67
CA ASP A 45 -8.59 -6.95 -21.34
C ASP A 45 -8.31 -6.67 -22.83
N LYS A 46 -9.21 -7.08 -23.71
CA LYS A 46 -9.09 -6.83 -25.14
C LYS A 46 -9.31 -5.36 -25.51
N THR A 47 -10.00 -4.64 -24.66
CA THR A 47 -10.39 -3.23 -24.84
C THR A 47 -9.97 -2.39 -23.62
N PRO A 48 -8.64 -2.20 -23.35
CA PRO A 48 -8.17 -1.45 -22.21
C PRO A 48 -8.82 -0.05 -22.15
N GLY A 49 -9.39 0.32 -21.01
CA GLY A 49 -10.03 1.60 -20.81
C GLY A 49 -11.43 1.74 -21.44
N ALA A 50 -11.94 0.75 -22.16
CA ALA A 50 -13.30 0.78 -22.67
C ALA A 50 -14.26 -0.04 -21.81
N TYR A 51 -15.48 0.45 -21.64
CA TYR A 51 -16.52 -0.34 -21.00
C TYR A 51 -16.87 -1.56 -21.85
N ARG A 52 -17.27 -2.63 -21.18
CA ARG A 52 -17.67 -3.87 -21.85
C ARG A 52 -18.87 -3.67 -22.78
N SER A 53 -18.84 -4.38 -23.88
CA SER A 53 -19.90 -4.42 -24.89
C SER A 53 -20.65 -5.76 -24.92
N HIS A 54 -20.49 -6.57 -23.88
CA HIS A 54 -21.08 -7.91 -23.76
C HIS A 54 -21.36 -8.25 -22.28
N GLY A 55 -22.16 -9.29 -22.07
CA GLY A 55 -22.42 -9.83 -20.74
C GLY A 55 -21.15 -10.45 -20.14
N VAL A 56 -21.00 -10.31 -18.84
CA VAL A 56 -19.91 -10.92 -18.06
C VAL A 56 -20.47 -11.63 -16.84
N SER A 57 -19.73 -12.60 -16.31
CA SER A 57 -20.00 -13.24 -15.03
C SER A 57 -18.82 -13.01 -14.07
N ILE A 58 -19.12 -12.92 -12.80
CA ILE A 58 -18.09 -12.74 -11.76
C ILE A 58 -17.76 -14.11 -11.16
N ALA A 59 -16.51 -14.53 -11.26
CA ALA A 59 -16.07 -15.78 -10.69
C ALA A 59 -16.34 -15.82 -9.16
N GLN A 60 -16.91 -16.92 -8.70
CA GLN A 60 -17.25 -17.14 -7.28
C GLN A 60 -18.29 -16.15 -6.70
N SER A 61 -19.12 -15.54 -7.54
CA SER A 61 -20.25 -14.69 -7.13
C SER A 61 -21.55 -15.16 -7.77
N THR A 62 -22.65 -15.03 -7.06
CA THR A 62 -24.01 -15.22 -7.58
C THR A 62 -24.58 -13.94 -8.19
N HIS A 63 -23.89 -12.81 -7.99
CA HIS A 63 -24.30 -11.54 -8.58
C HIS A 63 -24.18 -11.58 -10.11
N LEU A 64 -25.23 -11.16 -10.79
CA LEU A 64 -25.26 -10.97 -12.24
C LEU A 64 -25.11 -9.47 -12.51
N PRO A 65 -23.97 -9.01 -13.07
CA PRO A 65 -23.80 -7.61 -13.43
C PRO A 65 -24.90 -7.16 -14.41
N PRO A 66 -25.28 -5.87 -14.38
CA PRO A 66 -26.32 -5.34 -15.25
C PRO A 66 -25.97 -5.54 -16.74
N GLU A 67 -26.97 -5.45 -17.61
CA GLU A 67 -26.71 -5.49 -19.03
C GLU A 67 -25.73 -4.39 -19.46
N PHE A 68 -24.85 -4.73 -20.40
CA PHE A 68 -23.76 -3.83 -20.81
C PHE A 68 -24.24 -2.49 -21.36
N ILE A 69 -25.44 -2.42 -21.93
CA ILE A 69 -26.05 -1.20 -22.48
C ILE A 69 -26.29 -0.14 -21.39
N HIS A 70 -26.46 -0.55 -20.12
CA HIS A 70 -26.68 0.34 -18.98
C HIS A 70 -25.40 0.79 -18.29
N VAL A 71 -24.25 0.14 -18.59
CA VAL A 71 -22.98 0.43 -17.93
C VAL A 71 -22.59 1.91 -18.01
N PRO A 72 -22.67 2.59 -19.17
CA PRO A 72 -22.29 4.00 -19.25
C PRO A 72 -23.14 4.89 -18.32
N ALA A 73 -24.46 4.69 -18.27
CA ALA A 73 -25.33 5.46 -17.40
C ALA A 73 -25.01 5.23 -15.91
N TYR A 74 -24.83 3.98 -15.50
CA TYR A 74 -24.48 3.64 -14.12
C TYR A 74 -23.09 4.17 -13.71
N MET A 75 -22.13 4.21 -14.63
CA MET A 75 -20.82 4.79 -14.35
C MET A 75 -20.88 6.31 -14.23
N GLN A 76 -21.71 6.97 -15.04
CA GLN A 76 -21.96 8.40 -14.88
C GLN A 76 -22.58 8.69 -13.51
N GLU A 77 -23.64 7.99 -13.10
CA GLU A 77 -24.25 8.12 -11.77
C GLU A 77 -23.25 7.90 -10.64
N LEU A 78 -22.37 6.91 -10.78
CA LEU A 78 -21.33 6.62 -9.80
C LEU A 78 -20.32 7.76 -9.69
N VAL A 79 -19.90 8.34 -10.82
CA VAL A 79 -18.98 9.48 -10.86
C VAL A 79 -19.63 10.71 -10.24
N GLU A 80 -20.89 11.00 -10.54
CA GLU A 80 -21.65 12.07 -9.91
C GLU A 80 -21.75 11.89 -8.39
N PHE A 81 -22.06 10.66 -7.93
CA PHE A 81 -22.08 10.32 -6.50
C PHE A 81 -20.74 10.55 -5.82
N MET A 82 -19.63 10.13 -6.42
CA MET A 82 -18.28 10.31 -5.87
C MET A 82 -17.88 11.78 -5.75
N ASN A 83 -18.37 12.63 -6.66
CA ASN A 83 -18.00 14.05 -6.70
C ASN A 83 -18.99 14.96 -5.96
N ARG A 84 -20.18 14.45 -5.63
CA ARG A 84 -21.17 15.23 -4.89
C ARG A 84 -20.60 15.71 -3.55
N ALA A 85 -20.77 17.01 -3.26
CA ALA A 85 -20.38 17.59 -1.98
C ALA A 85 -21.33 17.13 -0.88
N ASP A 86 -20.81 16.44 0.11
CA ASP A 86 -21.52 16.00 1.31
C ASP A 86 -20.70 16.41 2.56
N ALA A 87 -21.30 16.26 3.76
CA ALA A 87 -20.56 16.54 4.99
C ALA A 87 -19.39 15.54 5.16
N PRO A 88 -18.17 16.00 5.55
CA PRO A 88 -16.97 15.15 5.62
C PRO A 88 -17.10 13.89 6.45
N LYS A 89 -18.00 13.85 7.42
CA LYS A 89 -18.30 12.65 8.22
C LYS A 89 -18.80 11.47 7.39
N TYR A 90 -19.28 11.71 6.16
CA TYR A 90 -19.77 10.68 5.25
C TYR A 90 -18.72 10.20 4.23
N ASP A 91 -17.55 10.83 4.17
CA ASP A 91 -16.54 10.56 3.14
C ASP A 91 -16.13 9.08 3.08
N LEU A 92 -15.83 8.46 4.22
CA LEU A 92 -15.49 7.02 4.26
C LEU A 92 -16.68 6.11 3.90
N MET A 93 -17.91 6.51 4.20
CA MET A 93 -19.10 5.77 3.75
C MET A 93 -19.23 5.86 2.23
N LYS A 94 -18.98 7.04 1.64
CA LYS A 94 -18.95 7.23 0.18
C LYS A 94 -17.88 6.36 -0.47
N VAL A 95 -16.69 6.25 0.14
CA VAL A 95 -15.64 5.31 -0.31
C VAL A 95 -16.16 3.87 -0.34
N ALA A 96 -16.81 3.42 0.73
CA ALA A 96 -17.34 2.07 0.83
C ALA A 96 -18.44 1.80 -0.19
N LEU A 97 -19.41 2.71 -0.31
CA LEU A 97 -20.53 2.58 -1.25
C LEU A 97 -20.08 2.66 -2.71
N ALA A 98 -19.14 3.54 -3.03
CA ALA A 98 -18.57 3.63 -4.38
C ALA A 98 -17.81 2.35 -4.76
N HIS A 99 -17.07 1.75 -3.82
CA HIS A 99 -16.41 0.47 -4.04
C HIS A 99 -17.42 -0.63 -4.39
N HIS A 100 -18.46 -0.78 -3.58
CA HIS A 100 -19.53 -1.76 -3.83
C HIS A 100 -20.22 -1.48 -5.17
N ARG A 101 -20.65 -0.23 -5.41
CA ARG A 101 -21.40 0.12 -6.64
C ARG A 101 -20.58 -0.15 -7.90
N PHE A 102 -19.28 0.17 -7.89
CA PHE A 102 -18.38 -0.17 -9.00
C PHE A 102 -18.29 -1.69 -9.21
N GLY A 103 -18.11 -2.46 -8.12
CA GLY A 103 -18.09 -3.93 -8.16
C GLY A 103 -19.38 -4.51 -8.73
N TRP A 104 -20.52 -3.95 -8.35
CA TRP A 104 -21.86 -4.33 -8.81
C TRP A 104 -22.06 -4.02 -10.31
N ILE A 105 -21.66 -2.84 -10.78
CA ILE A 105 -21.72 -2.46 -12.21
C ILE A 105 -20.82 -3.36 -13.05
N HIS A 106 -19.65 -3.69 -12.54
CA HIS A 106 -18.62 -4.51 -13.21
C HIS A 106 -18.33 -4.00 -14.63
N PRO A 107 -17.85 -2.76 -14.78
CA PRO A 107 -17.92 -2.03 -16.06
C PRO A 107 -16.99 -2.54 -17.15
N PHE A 108 -15.99 -3.35 -16.85
CA PHE A 108 -14.98 -3.83 -17.82
C PHE A 108 -15.09 -5.33 -18.06
N GLY A 109 -14.48 -5.80 -19.15
CA GLY A 109 -14.44 -7.24 -19.48
C GLY A 109 -13.58 -8.05 -18.50
N ASN A 110 -12.51 -7.46 -17.99
CA ASN A 110 -11.64 -8.02 -16.95
C ASN A 110 -11.00 -6.90 -16.14
N GLY A 111 -10.25 -7.21 -15.08
CA GLY A 111 -9.49 -6.21 -14.30
C GLY A 111 -10.32 -5.35 -13.33
N ASN A 112 -11.63 -5.55 -13.22
CA ASN A 112 -12.51 -4.76 -12.36
C ASN A 112 -12.05 -4.75 -10.90
N GLY A 113 -11.65 -5.89 -10.34
CA GLY A 113 -11.20 -5.99 -8.96
C GLY A 113 -9.92 -5.18 -8.66
N ARG A 114 -9.00 -5.08 -9.63
CA ARG A 114 -7.80 -4.25 -9.53
C ARG A 114 -8.15 -2.77 -9.63
N THR A 115 -8.98 -2.44 -10.60
CA THR A 115 -9.43 -1.06 -10.85
C THR A 115 -10.21 -0.51 -9.66
N VAL A 116 -11.13 -1.27 -9.06
CA VAL A 116 -11.92 -0.79 -7.91
C VAL A 116 -11.04 -0.52 -6.68
N ARG A 117 -9.99 -1.31 -6.48
CA ARG A 117 -9.04 -1.04 -5.38
C ARG A 117 -8.24 0.25 -5.62
N LEU A 118 -7.81 0.51 -6.85
CA LEU A 118 -7.16 1.77 -7.22
C LEU A 118 -8.12 2.95 -7.11
N LEU A 119 -9.37 2.79 -7.53
CA LEU A 119 -10.41 3.81 -7.35
C LEU A 119 -10.66 4.11 -5.87
N THR A 120 -10.70 3.09 -5.01
CA THR A 120 -10.81 3.27 -3.55
C THR A 120 -9.63 4.06 -2.99
N TYR A 121 -8.41 3.75 -3.43
CA TYR A 121 -7.22 4.52 -3.06
C TYR A 121 -7.33 5.99 -3.52
N SER A 122 -7.81 6.21 -4.74
CA SER A 122 -8.05 7.55 -5.29
C SER A 122 -9.09 8.32 -4.47
N LEU A 123 -10.18 7.69 -4.07
CA LEU A 123 -11.21 8.31 -3.24
C LEU A 123 -10.69 8.70 -1.87
N LEU A 124 -9.83 7.90 -1.26
CA LEU A 124 -9.19 8.27 0.01
C LEU A 124 -8.34 9.54 -0.15
N ILE A 125 -7.60 9.66 -1.26
CA ILE A 125 -6.83 10.90 -1.55
C ILE A 125 -7.78 12.08 -1.78
N LYS A 126 -8.80 11.92 -2.62
CA LYS A 126 -9.80 12.96 -2.90
C LYS A 126 -10.40 13.52 -1.62
N TYR A 127 -10.75 12.67 -0.67
CA TYR A 127 -11.33 13.08 0.61
C TYR A 127 -10.31 13.50 1.66
N GLY A 128 -9.05 13.71 1.28
CA GLY A 128 -8.02 14.30 2.14
C GLY A 128 -7.34 13.34 3.11
N PHE A 129 -7.55 12.02 2.98
CA PHE A 129 -6.82 11.04 3.78
C PHE A 129 -5.38 10.95 3.30
N ASN A 130 -4.43 11.13 4.22
CA ASN A 130 -3.01 11.14 3.90
C ASN A 130 -2.44 9.71 3.72
N VAL A 131 -2.80 9.07 2.61
CA VAL A 131 -2.36 7.71 2.27
C VAL A 131 -1.10 7.68 1.39
N LYS A 132 -0.69 8.82 0.82
CA LYS A 132 0.51 8.94 -0.05
C LYS A 132 1.82 8.87 0.74
N THR A 133 1.88 9.45 1.93
CA THR A 133 3.11 9.73 2.70
C THR A 133 3.77 8.50 3.31
N SER A 134 3.06 7.39 3.40
CA SER A 134 3.57 6.17 4.07
C SER A 134 4.49 5.32 3.19
N GLY A 135 5.02 5.88 2.10
CA GLY A 135 5.97 5.20 1.22
C GLY A 135 5.44 3.89 0.64
N ARG A 136 4.12 3.75 0.54
CA ARG A 136 3.41 2.54 0.06
C ARG A 136 3.71 1.28 0.88
N VAL A 137 4.20 1.44 2.10
CA VAL A 137 4.46 0.32 3.01
C VAL A 137 3.14 -0.35 3.43
N LEU A 138 2.06 0.43 3.44
CA LEU A 138 0.72 -0.04 3.80
C LEU A 138 -0.28 0.38 2.73
N ASN A 139 -1.06 -0.60 2.32
CA ASN A 139 -2.13 -0.39 1.36
C ASN A 139 -3.47 -0.32 2.12
N PRO A 140 -4.13 0.86 2.21
CA PRO A 140 -5.41 0.96 2.91
C PRO A 140 -6.50 0.09 2.27
N THR A 141 -6.30 -0.34 1.02
CA THR A 141 -7.20 -1.29 0.33
C THR A 141 -6.87 -2.75 0.61
N ALA A 142 -5.90 -3.05 1.50
CA ALA A 142 -5.56 -4.42 1.90
C ALA A 142 -6.74 -5.16 2.56
N VAL A 143 -7.68 -4.42 3.18
CA VAL A 143 -8.93 -4.97 3.72
C VAL A 143 -9.66 -5.86 2.70
N PHE A 144 -9.62 -5.52 1.42
CA PHE A 144 -10.28 -6.30 0.35
C PHE A 144 -9.47 -7.50 -0.14
N CYS A 145 -8.26 -7.71 0.39
CA CYS A 145 -7.35 -8.78 -0.02
C CYS A 145 -7.00 -9.73 1.11
N ASN A 146 -7.07 -9.28 2.36
CA ASN A 146 -6.61 -10.04 3.52
C ASN A 146 -7.50 -11.25 3.82
N ASP A 147 -8.80 -11.14 3.57
CA ASP A 147 -9.80 -12.21 3.73
C ASP A 147 -10.77 -12.17 2.55
N ARG A 148 -10.46 -12.96 1.51
CA ARG A 148 -11.24 -12.97 0.27
C ARG A 148 -12.63 -13.56 0.47
N GLU A 149 -12.78 -14.57 1.30
CA GLU A 149 -14.08 -15.21 1.54
C GLU A 149 -15.02 -14.22 2.22
N ARG A 150 -14.53 -13.56 3.26
CA ARG A 150 -15.30 -12.52 3.95
C ARG A 150 -15.63 -11.33 3.03
N TYR A 151 -14.67 -10.89 2.23
CA TYR A 151 -14.90 -9.81 1.26
C TYR A 151 -16.04 -10.15 0.29
N TYR A 152 -16.04 -11.35 -0.29
CA TYR A 152 -17.10 -11.78 -1.21
C TYR A 152 -18.44 -12.00 -0.49
N SER A 153 -18.44 -12.50 0.74
CA SER A 153 -19.66 -12.62 1.56
C SER A 153 -20.28 -11.24 1.82
N MET A 154 -19.48 -10.25 2.20
CA MET A 154 -19.96 -8.88 2.46
C MET A 154 -20.49 -8.19 1.19
N LEU A 155 -19.87 -8.43 0.02
CA LEU A 155 -20.38 -7.96 -1.25
C LEU A 155 -21.74 -8.59 -1.56
N ALA A 156 -21.88 -9.92 -1.40
CA ALA A 156 -23.12 -10.63 -1.69
C ALA A 156 -24.28 -10.15 -0.80
N GLU A 157 -24.01 -9.83 0.46
CA GLU A 157 -25.03 -9.23 1.35
C GLU A 157 -25.47 -7.84 0.85
N ALA A 158 -24.51 -7.00 0.44
CA ALA A 158 -24.79 -5.67 -0.10
C ALA A 158 -25.49 -5.70 -1.47
N ASP A 159 -25.22 -6.72 -2.28
CA ASP A 159 -25.83 -6.91 -3.62
C ASP A 159 -27.35 -7.12 -3.55
N THR A 160 -27.89 -7.50 -2.41
CA THR A 160 -29.35 -7.58 -2.18
C THR A 160 -30.04 -6.22 -2.29
N GLY A 161 -29.32 -5.13 -2.12
CA GLY A 161 -29.83 -3.77 -2.07
C GLY A 161 -30.59 -3.43 -0.77
N ALA A 162 -30.67 -4.37 0.18
CA ALA A 162 -31.26 -4.12 1.49
C ALA A 162 -30.38 -3.16 2.30
N VAL A 163 -31.02 -2.28 3.09
CA VAL A 163 -30.32 -1.29 3.91
C VAL A 163 -29.34 -1.97 4.87
N GLU A 164 -29.76 -3.05 5.49
CA GLU A 164 -28.99 -3.82 6.46
C GLU A 164 -27.71 -4.40 5.82
N GLY A 165 -27.79 -4.92 4.59
CA GLY A 165 -26.64 -5.43 3.86
C GLY A 165 -25.64 -4.34 3.51
N LEU A 166 -26.12 -3.15 3.09
CA LEU A 166 -25.28 -1.99 2.82
C LEU A 166 -24.62 -1.43 4.10
N GLU A 167 -25.34 -1.43 5.23
CA GLU A 167 -24.76 -1.05 6.53
C GLU A 167 -23.65 -2.00 6.97
N GLN A 168 -23.85 -3.32 6.85
CA GLN A 168 -22.82 -4.32 7.17
C GLN A 168 -21.60 -4.18 6.26
N TRP A 169 -21.81 -3.94 4.98
CA TRP A 169 -20.72 -3.62 4.05
C TRP A 169 -19.94 -2.38 4.47
N CYS A 170 -20.64 -1.27 4.75
CA CYS A 170 -19.99 -0.04 5.23
C CYS A 170 -19.19 -0.29 6.52
N LEU A 171 -19.78 -0.99 7.49
CA LEU A 171 -19.11 -1.33 8.74
C LEU A 171 -17.85 -2.17 8.51
N TYR A 172 -17.92 -3.18 7.64
CA TYR A 172 -16.78 -4.00 7.25
C TYR A 172 -15.64 -3.15 6.65
N VAL A 173 -15.95 -2.31 5.67
CA VAL A 173 -14.97 -1.46 4.99
C VAL A 173 -14.36 -0.42 5.94
N LEU A 174 -15.19 0.30 6.70
CA LEU A 174 -14.75 1.32 7.65
C LEU A 174 -13.85 0.74 8.74
N THR A 175 -14.22 -0.41 9.28
CA THR A 175 -13.42 -1.11 10.29
C THR A 175 -12.07 -1.54 9.71
N GLY A 176 -12.08 -2.10 8.50
CA GLY A 176 -10.87 -2.54 7.81
C GLY A 176 -9.92 -1.38 7.48
N ILE A 177 -10.44 -0.29 6.89
CA ILE A 177 -9.64 0.91 6.59
C ILE A 177 -9.07 1.51 7.89
N SER A 178 -9.89 1.62 8.95
CA SER A 178 -9.42 2.10 10.26
C SER A 178 -8.27 1.25 10.81
N ALA A 179 -8.36 -0.07 10.68
CA ALA A 179 -7.30 -0.98 11.13
C ALA A 179 -6.01 -0.77 10.32
N GLU A 180 -6.10 -0.61 9.00
CA GLU A 180 -4.94 -0.34 8.14
C GLU A 180 -4.32 1.04 8.43
N LEU A 181 -5.12 2.09 8.61
CA LEU A 181 -4.61 3.42 8.97
C LEU A 181 -3.91 3.41 10.34
N LYS A 182 -4.43 2.68 11.33
CA LYS A 182 -3.74 2.50 12.63
C LYS A 182 -2.38 1.81 12.50
N LYS A 183 -2.18 0.94 11.52
CA LYS A 183 -0.86 0.37 11.22
C LYS A 183 0.10 1.45 10.71
N VAL A 184 -0.38 2.36 9.84
CA VAL A 184 0.41 3.51 9.36
C VAL A 184 0.91 4.35 10.52
N ASP A 185 0.00 4.73 11.44
CA ASP A 185 0.34 5.51 12.63
C ASP A 185 1.41 4.83 13.48
N LYS A 186 1.27 3.52 13.71
CA LYS A 186 2.28 2.74 14.46
C LYS A 186 3.65 2.79 13.81
N LEU A 187 3.75 2.61 12.48
CA LEU A 187 5.03 2.66 11.78
C LEU A 187 5.61 4.07 11.67
N SER A 188 4.77 5.10 11.72
CA SER A 188 5.20 6.49 11.79
C SER A 188 5.77 6.86 13.17
N ASN A 189 5.43 6.10 14.22
CA ASN A 189 6.00 6.26 15.55
C ASN A 189 7.42 5.67 15.59
N LEU A 190 8.43 6.54 15.72
CA LEU A 190 9.84 6.13 15.71
C LEU A 190 10.20 5.16 16.82
N HIS A 191 9.64 5.31 18.01
CA HIS A 191 9.91 4.38 19.09
C HIS A 191 9.39 2.98 18.76
N PHE A 192 8.17 2.89 18.24
CA PHE A 192 7.60 1.62 17.78
C PHE A 192 8.43 1.03 16.63
N LEU A 193 8.71 1.83 15.60
CA LEU A 193 9.50 1.40 14.45
C LEU A 193 10.85 0.83 14.87
N ASN A 194 11.58 1.54 15.74
CA ASN A 194 12.88 1.09 16.23
C ASN A 194 12.76 -0.17 17.08
N SER A 195 11.87 -0.16 18.11
CA SER A 195 11.81 -1.23 19.11
C SER A 195 11.15 -2.51 18.61
N LYS A 196 10.17 -2.40 17.69
CA LYS A 196 9.36 -3.54 17.22
C LYS A 196 9.77 -4.04 15.84
N ILE A 197 10.37 -3.19 15.01
CA ILE A 197 10.73 -3.56 13.64
C ILE A 197 12.24 -3.57 13.43
N LEU A 198 12.93 -2.43 13.61
CA LEU A 198 14.31 -2.32 13.17
C LEU A 198 15.28 -3.07 14.07
N TYR A 199 15.17 -2.96 15.40
CA TYR A 199 16.05 -3.73 16.31
C TYR A 199 15.83 -5.24 16.22
N PRO A 200 14.57 -5.77 16.20
CA PRO A 200 14.33 -7.17 15.92
C PRO A 200 14.87 -7.65 14.57
N ALA A 201 14.79 -6.80 13.53
CA ALA A 201 15.36 -7.11 12.21
C ALA A 201 16.88 -7.27 12.26
N LEU A 202 17.58 -6.42 13.04
CA LEU A 202 19.03 -6.57 13.26
C LEU A 202 19.36 -7.85 14.03
N GLU A 203 18.61 -8.17 15.09
CA GLU A 203 18.83 -9.40 15.87
C GLU A 203 18.58 -10.66 14.99
N TYR A 204 17.53 -10.66 14.18
CA TYR A 204 17.29 -11.72 13.21
C TYR A 204 18.44 -11.88 12.23
N SER A 205 18.93 -10.76 11.67
CA SER A 205 20.05 -10.78 10.71
C SER A 205 21.37 -11.22 11.35
N LYS A 206 21.60 -10.83 12.62
CA LYS A 206 22.74 -11.28 13.42
C LYS A 206 22.68 -12.79 13.67
N GLY A 207 21.54 -13.32 14.09
CA GLY A 207 21.34 -14.76 14.32
C GLY A 207 21.53 -15.62 13.06
N ARG A 208 21.41 -15.02 11.88
CA ARG A 208 21.68 -15.68 10.59
C ARG A 208 23.11 -15.45 10.06
N GLY A 209 23.97 -14.76 10.81
CA GLY A 209 25.33 -14.45 10.37
C GLY A 209 25.43 -13.42 9.25
N VAL A 210 24.35 -12.71 8.93
CA VAL A 210 24.34 -11.64 7.91
C VAL A 210 25.14 -10.43 8.40
N ILE A 211 25.04 -10.11 9.68
CA ILE A 211 25.82 -9.06 10.35
C ILE A 211 26.44 -9.64 11.62
N ASN A 212 27.60 -9.11 12.02
CA ASN A 212 28.25 -9.45 13.29
C ASN A 212 27.85 -8.48 14.41
N GLU A 213 28.36 -8.70 15.63
CA GLU A 213 28.04 -7.90 16.81
C GLU A 213 28.45 -6.43 16.67
N THR A 214 29.64 -6.17 16.13
CA THR A 214 30.14 -4.80 15.90
C THR A 214 29.28 -4.06 14.89
N GLU A 215 28.90 -4.72 13.78
CA GLU A 215 28.01 -4.17 12.75
C GLU A 215 26.61 -3.89 13.33
N SER A 216 26.07 -4.81 14.13
CA SER A 216 24.79 -4.63 14.83
C SER A 216 24.83 -3.42 15.76
N THR A 217 25.91 -3.23 16.52
CA THR A 217 26.09 -2.08 17.42
C THR A 217 26.12 -0.76 16.65
N ILE A 218 26.85 -0.69 15.55
CA ILE A 218 26.88 0.48 14.65
C ILE A 218 25.49 0.80 14.13
N LEU A 219 24.78 -0.20 13.58
CA LEU A 219 23.46 -0.03 13.00
C LEU A 219 22.42 0.40 14.06
N LYS A 220 22.45 -0.16 15.27
CA LYS A 220 21.58 0.26 16.38
C LYS A 220 21.79 1.72 16.75
N ARG A 221 23.05 2.18 16.82
CA ARG A 221 23.35 3.59 17.11
C ARG A 221 22.81 4.50 16.02
N ILE A 222 22.99 4.13 14.75
CA ILE A 222 22.48 4.89 13.61
C ILE A 222 20.95 4.97 13.61
N ILE A 223 20.27 3.87 13.85
CA ILE A 223 18.81 3.82 13.95
C ILE A 223 18.30 4.74 15.07
N SER A 224 18.98 4.74 16.24
CA SER A 224 18.58 5.58 17.38
C SER A 224 18.76 7.08 17.11
N GLN A 225 19.80 7.46 16.39
CA GLN A 225 20.17 8.85 16.12
C GLN A 225 19.75 9.34 14.72
N ARG A 226 19.24 8.46 13.85
CA ARG A 226 18.92 8.63 12.42
C ARG A 226 20.16 8.84 11.54
N THR A 227 21.14 9.61 12.01
CA THR A 227 22.42 9.84 11.33
C THR A 227 23.55 9.80 12.34
N VAL A 228 24.75 9.39 11.89
CA VAL A 228 25.94 9.38 12.72
C VAL A 228 27.16 9.84 11.94
N LYS A 229 28.13 10.38 12.69
CA LYS A 229 29.53 10.61 12.27
C LYS A 229 30.43 9.54 12.91
N VAL A 230 31.62 9.39 12.38
CA VAL A 230 32.65 8.47 12.95
C VAL A 230 32.85 8.68 14.46
N ASN A 231 32.84 9.95 14.89
CA ASN A 231 33.05 10.28 16.31
C ASN A 231 31.93 9.79 17.23
N ASP A 232 30.68 9.78 16.73
CA ASP A 232 29.52 9.34 17.52
C ASP A 232 29.55 7.84 17.82
N LEU A 233 30.31 7.09 17.01
CA LEU A 233 30.49 5.65 17.17
C LEU A 233 31.61 5.27 18.17
N LYS A 234 32.48 6.21 18.56
CA LYS A 234 33.54 5.95 19.56
C LYS A 234 32.95 5.60 20.93
N GLU A 235 31.80 6.21 21.27
CA GLU A 235 31.13 5.94 22.55
C GLU A 235 30.63 4.49 22.64
N VAL A 236 30.17 3.92 21.54
CA VAL A 236 29.64 2.55 21.49
C VAL A 236 30.64 1.50 21.08
N LEU A 237 31.85 1.93 20.64
CA LEU A 237 32.96 1.08 20.22
C LEU A 237 34.27 1.55 20.85
N PRO A 238 34.35 1.60 22.19
CA PRO A 238 35.50 2.19 22.90
C PRO A 238 36.83 1.45 22.66
N GLY A 239 36.77 0.18 22.23
CA GLY A 239 37.94 -0.63 21.91
C GLY A 239 38.51 -0.39 20.49
N LEU A 240 37.88 0.43 19.64
CA LEU A 240 38.29 0.65 18.27
C LEU A 240 38.89 2.05 18.06
N LYS A 241 40.01 2.09 17.32
CA LYS A 241 40.60 3.37 16.86
C LYS A 241 39.73 3.95 15.73
N SER A 242 39.78 5.29 15.55
CA SER A 242 38.97 5.98 14.50
C SER A 242 39.16 5.39 13.11
N ALA A 243 40.36 4.99 12.73
CA ALA A 243 40.64 4.36 11.45
C ALA A 243 39.92 3.01 11.30
N GLN A 244 39.84 2.22 12.39
CA GLN A 244 39.11 0.95 12.39
C GLN A 244 37.60 1.16 12.28
N ILE A 245 37.04 2.19 12.94
CA ILE A 245 35.64 2.56 12.82
C ILE A 245 35.33 3.00 11.39
N THR A 246 36.18 3.85 10.79
CA THR A 246 36.06 4.27 9.40
C THR A 246 36.08 3.08 8.43
N TYR A 247 36.94 2.11 8.67
CA TYR A 247 37.00 0.89 7.87
C TYR A 247 35.71 0.06 7.99
N GLN A 248 35.15 -0.08 9.20
CA GLN A 248 33.86 -0.77 9.38
C GLN A 248 32.71 -0.04 8.70
N ILE A 249 32.66 1.30 8.77
CA ILE A 249 31.66 2.09 8.03
C ILE A 249 31.80 1.85 6.52
N GLY A 250 33.02 1.88 5.96
CA GLY A 250 33.26 1.60 4.54
C GLY A 250 32.70 0.25 4.12
N LYS A 251 32.97 -0.81 4.89
CA LYS A 251 32.40 -2.15 4.64
C LYS A 251 30.86 -2.16 4.65
N LEU A 252 30.24 -1.43 5.56
CA LEU A 252 28.78 -1.35 5.64
C LEU A 252 28.19 -0.56 4.47
N VAL A 253 28.91 0.48 4.00
CA VAL A 253 28.53 1.25 2.80
C VAL A 253 28.63 0.37 1.56
N ASP A 254 29.75 -0.36 1.37
CA ASP A 254 29.94 -1.26 0.22
C ASP A 254 28.85 -2.35 0.14
N ARG A 255 28.33 -2.78 1.29
CA ARG A 255 27.25 -3.75 1.40
C ARG A 255 25.85 -3.11 1.31
N GLY A 256 25.75 -1.80 1.15
CA GLY A 256 24.48 -1.07 1.11
C GLY A 256 23.71 -1.04 2.45
N LEU A 257 24.37 -1.38 3.57
CA LEU A 257 23.79 -1.34 4.91
C LEU A 257 23.82 0.07 5.50
N LEU A 258 24.73 0.90 5.01
CA LEU A 258 24.80 2.34 5.26
C LEU A 258 24.88 3.10 3.95
N GLN A 259 24.44 4.33 4.01
CA GLN A 259 24.59 5.28 2.89
C GLN A 259 24.97 6.66 3.44
N PRO A 260 25.84 7.42 2.76
CA PRO A 260 26.05 8.82 3.10
C PRO A 260 24.77 9.60 2.88
N VAL A 261 24.50 10.59 3.73
CA VAL A 261 23.31 11.45 3.62
C VAL A 261 23.31 12.23 2.30
N GLU A 262 24.51 12.67 1.88
CA GLU A 262 24.76 13.33 0.59
C GLU A 262 26.06 12.78 -0.01
N MET A 263 26.23 12.90 -1.33
CA MET A 263 27.43 12.46 -2.02
C MET A 263 28.69 13.13 -1.41
N GLY A 264 29.66 12.33 -0.96
CA GLY A 264 30.88 12.81 -0.29
C GLY A 264 30.72 13.20 1.18
N SER A 265 29.53 13.10 1.77
CA SER A 265 29.29 13.35 3.19
C SER A 265 29.96 12.30 4.07
N ARG A 266 30.45 12.74 5.25
CA ARG A 266 30.91 11.86 6.34
C ARG A 266 29.83 11.63 7.41
N ILE A 267 28.58 11.92 7.07
CA ILE A 267 27.39 11.64 7.86
C ILE A 267 26.66 10.48 7.18
N TYR A 268 26.33 9.45 7.95
CA TYR A 268 25.77 8.21 7.43
C TYR A 268 24.40 7.94 8.02
N THR A 269 23.53 7.31 7.23
CA THR A 269 22.22 6.79 7.64
C THR A 269 22.12 5.31 7.30
N ALA A 270 21.19 4.59 7.93
CA ALA A 270 20.99 3.17 7.66
C ALA A 270 20.30 2.94 6.31
N GLY A 271 20.83 1.98 5.54
CA GLY A 271 20.28 1.54 4.26
C GLY A 271 19.55 0.20 4.42
N PHE A 272 18.21 0.19 4.28
CA PHE A 272 17.43 -1.03 4.39
C PHE A 272 16.92 -1.54 3.03
N SER A 273 16.72 -0.66 2.05
CA SER A 273 15.94 -0.92 0.83
C SER A 273 16.57 -1.90 -0.16
N LYS A 274 17.89 -2.07 -0.12
CA LYS A 274 18.62 -2.96 -1.05
C LYS A 274 19.59 -3.91 -0.33
N SER A 275 19.37 -4.13 0.97
CA SER A 275 20.31 -4.88 1.81
C SER A 275 19.75 -6.22 2.24
N ASP A 276 20.63 -7.11 2.67
CA ASP A 276 20.27 -8.39 3.30
C ASP A 276 19.44 -8.21 4.59
N LEU A 277 19.41 -7.01 5.18
CA LEU A 277 18.56 -6.67 6.33
C LEU A 277 17.07 -6.67 5.98
N MET A 278 16.69 -6.52 4.70
CA MET A 278 15.28 -6.52 4.27
C MET A 278 14.55 -7.79 4.72
N ARG A 279 15.20 -8.93 4.72
CA ARG A 279 14.61 -10.20 5.23
C ARG A 279 14.25 -10.10 6.71
N GLY A 280 15.12 -9.47 7.52
CA GLY A 280 14.86 -9.23 8.94
C GLY A 280 13.68 -8.25 9.14
N VAL A 281 13.62 -7.19 8.35
CA VAL A 281 12.51 -6.23 8.37
C VAL A 281 11.18 -6.92 8.03
N ILE A 282 11.14 -7.70 6.95
CA ILE A 282 9.96 -8.48 6.55
C ILE A 282 9.53 -9.43 7.67
N HIS A 283 10.50 -10.14 8.29
CA HIS A 283 10.23 -11.04 9.41
C HIS A 283 9.61 -10.28 10.60
N ALA A 284 10.15 -9.13 10.98
CA ALA A 284 9.63 -8.32 12.07
C ALA A 284 8.23 -7.76 11.75
N LEU A 285 8.00 -7.27 10.53
CA LEU A 285 6.69 -6.79 10.06
C LEU A 285 5.63 -7.90 10.10
N ARG A 286 5.99 -9.13 9.73
CA ARG A 286 5.07 -10.29 9.85
C ARG A 286 4.72 -10.58 11.30
N LYS A 287 5.72 -10.62 12.17
CA LYS A 287 5.51 -10.89 13.61
C LYS A 287 4.58 -9.87 14.26
N GLU A 288 4.64 -8.62 13.85
CA GLU A 288 3.78 -7.53 14.34
C GLU A 288 2.44 -7.41 13.55
N GLY A 289 2.15 -8.33 12.62
CA GLY A 289 0.88 -8.38 11.87
C GLY A 289 0.70 -7.32 10.78
N PHE A 290 1.78 -6.71 10.30
CA PHE A 290 1.73 -5.75 9.20
C PHE A 290 1.68 -6.42 7.83
N ILE A 291 2.22 -7.62 7.70
CA ILE A 291 2.26 -8.41 6.47
C ILE A 291 1.64 -9.78 6.75
N PRO A 292 0.79 -10.31 5.86
CA PRO A 292 0.20 -11.64 6.03
C PRO A 292 1.26 -12.74 6.13
N ASN A 293 0.96 -13.78 6.89
CA ASN A 293 1.73 -15.03 6.86
C ASN A 293 1.30 -15.81 5.61
N PHE A 294 2.20 -15.94 4.65
CA PHE A 294 2.04 -16.84 3.50
C PHE A 294 2.64 -18.18 3.82
#